data_a788f2774671909c503d251f16683b13
#
_entry.id   a788f2774671909c503d251f16683b13
#
_cell.length_a   1.000
_cell.length_b   1.000
_cell.length_c   1.000
_cell.angle_alpha   90.00
_cell.angle_beta   90.00
_cell.angle_gamma   90.00
#
_symmetry.space_group_name_H-M   'P 1'
#
loop_
_entity.id
_entity.type
_entity.pdbx_description
1 polymer ?
#
loop_
_entity_poly.entity_id
_entity_poly.type
_entity_poly.pdbx_seq_one_letter_code
_entity_poly.pdbx_strand_id
1 'polypeptide(L)'
;CALGSEAISIHPFGDSANKRGEIVKANYASGAKLEQMMNVQDGIWQSAVAVSLPLKGTPSAMQPTAAIRNTWENKPIGATTKVDVRALHNGETLAFHLSWADANHNIDHGDNTVWPDAAAVALPLHEGAPLMTMGAPGAPLTAWYWRADAGEAGFQVVAQGPGSSQIVDKQQVKTSAEWKDGKWQIVIARSLKGVDSPNIIGLQAGQATRFGIAIWEGGHQERGGLKSFSIDWQPLEIASV
;
A
#
# COMPACT_ATOMS: atom_id res chain seq x y z
N CYS A 1 46.07 15.72 -47.62
CA CYS A 1 44.63 15.51 -47.35
C CYS A 1 44.53 14.71 -46.07
N ALA A 2 44.20 15.37 -44.96
CA ALA A 2 43.94 14.76 -43.68
C ALA A 2 42.43 14.64 -43.52
N LEU A 3 41.95 13.40 -43.35
CA LEU A 3 40.54 13.12 -43.00
C LEU A 3 40.45 13.16 -41.48
N GLY A 4 39.72 14.17 -40.98
CA GLY A 4 39.37 14.29 -39.58
C GLY A 4 38.34 13.21 -39.20
N SER A 5 38.62 12.40 -38.20
CA SER A 5 37.64 11.55 -37.55
C SER A 5 36.92 12.35 -36.49
N GLU A 6 35.67 12.74 -36.74
CA GLU A 6 34.78 13.24 -35.69
C GLU A 6 34.38 12.09 -34.76
N ALA A 7 34.82 12.16 -33.51
CA ALA A 7 34.39 11.29 -32.47
C ALA A 7 32.96 11.63 -32.04
N ILE A 8 32.02 10.73 -32.28
CA ILE A 8 30.64 10.85 -31.78
C ILE A 8 30.69 10.71 -30.25
N SER A 9 30.49 11.81 -29.56
CA SER A 9 30.34 11.85 -28.11
C SER A 9 28.98 11.22 -27.74
N ILE A 10 29.02 10.01 -27.23
CA ILE A 10 27.85 9.39 -26.62
C ILE A 10 27.68 10.03 -25.24
N HIS A 11 26.72 10.91 -25.10
CA HIS A 11 26.33 11.38 -23.77
C HIS A 11 25.72 10.20 -22.99
N PRO A 12 26.21 9.90 -21.78
CA PRO A 12 25.55 8.92 -20.93
C PRO A 12 24.17 9.47 -20.58
N PHE A 13 23.18 8.61 -20.66
CA PHE A 13 21.81 8.88 -20.23
C PHE A 13 21.85 9.56 -18.87
N GLY A 14 21.24 10.76 -18.80
CA GLY A 14 21.24 11.56 -17.59
C GLY A 14 20.69 10.75 -16.44
N ASP A 15 21.40 10.80 -15.31
CA ASP A 15 20.90 10.44 -13.99
C ASP A 15 19.57 11.15 -13.78
N SER A 16 18.48 10.40 -13.96
CA SER A 16 17.21 10.77 -13.36
C SER A 16 17.45 10.73 -11.87
N ALA A 17 17.71 11.88 -11.26
CA ALA A 17 17.80 12.05 -9.82
C ALA A 17 16.53 11.40 -9.23
N ASN A 18 16.71 10.22 -8.71
CA ASN A 18 15.71 9.45 -7.99
C ASN A 18 15.28 10.36 -6.82
N LYS A 19 14.15 11.07 -6.96
CA LYS A 19 13.54 11.78 -5.85
C LYS A 19 13.16 10.71 -4.85
N ARG A 20 14.05 10.45 -3.88
CA ARG A 20 13.73 9.58 -2.74
C ARG A 20 12.43 10.13 -2.17
N GLY A 21 11.40 9.27 -2.15
CA GLY A 21 10.14 9.61 -1.52
C GLY A 21 10.38 10.07 -0.09
N GLU A 22 9.48 10.85 0.45
CA GLU A 22 9.54 11.26 1.84
C GLU A 22 9.50 10.01 2.74
N ILE A 23 10.44 9.92 3.71
CA ILE A 23 10.58 8.74 4.57
C ILE A 23 9.43 8.72 5.57
N VAL A 24 8.66 7.63 5.58
CA VAL A 24 7.71 7.36 6.66
C VAL A 24 8.46 6.71 7.82
N LYS A 25 8.39 7.34 8.98
CA LYS A 25 8.99 6.81 10.20
C LYS A 25 7.93 6.20 11.09
N ALA A 26 8.03 4.89 11.35
CA ALA A 26 7.26 4.23 12.38
C ALA A 26 7.90 4.53 13.73
N ASN A 27 7.38 5.54 14.43
CA ASN A 27 7.90 5.97 15.73
C ASN A 27 7.64 4.90 16.80
N TYR A 28 8.58 4.77 17.74
CA TYR A 28 8.39 3.88 18.88
C TYR A 28 7.45 4.52 19.90
N ALA A 29 6.32 3.90 20.13
CA ALA A 29 5.32 4.28 21.11
C ALA A 29 5.48 3.41 22.37
N SER A 30 6.39 3.82 23.25
CA SER A 30 6.72 3.08 24.48
C SER A 30 5.48 2.90 25.37
N GLY A 31 5.21 1.67 25.77
CA GLY A 31 4.08 1.33 26.62
C GLY A 31 2.70 1.43 25.98
N ALA A 32 2.62 1.76 24.69
CA ALA A 32 1.35 1.82 23.98
C ALA A 32 0.70 0.43 23.89
N LYS A 33 -0.57 0.39 24.27
CA LYS A 33 -1.38 -0.83 24.13
C LYS A 33 -1.92 -0.94 22.70
N LEU A 34 -2.13 -2.18 22.26
CA LEU A 34 -2.71 -2.44 20.94
C LEU A 34 -4.05 -1.69 20.74
N GLU A 35 -4.91 -1.66 21.75
CA GLU A 35 -6.21 -0.97 21.70
C GLU A 35 -6.07 0.52 21.37
N GLN A 36 -5.07 1.21 21.95
CA GLN A 36 -4.78 2.61 21.66
C GLN A 36 -4.30 2.78 20.22
N MET A 37 -3.40 1.91 19.76
CA MET A 37 -2.90 1.95 18.38
C MET A 37 -4.02 1.65 17.36
N MET A 38 -4.99 0.80 17.71
CA MET A 38 -6.12 0.47 16.84
C MET A 38 -7.23 1.53 16.83
N ASN A 39 -7.25 2.45 17.80
CA ASN A 39 -8.21 3.54 17.78
C ASN A 39 -7.75 4.65 16.83
N VAL A 40 -8.45 4.83 15.72
CA VAL A 40 -8.11 5.83 14.66
C VAL A 40 -8.10 7.27 15.18
N GLN A 41 -8.80 7.56 16.29
CA GLN A 41 -8.91 8.88 16.91
C GLN A 41 -7.99 9.06 18.12
N ASP A 42 -7.24 8.02 18.51
CA ASP A 42 -6.37 8.13 19.69
C ASP A 42 -5.27 9.18 19.50
N GLY A 43 -5.03 9.97 20.54
CA GLY A 43 -4.00 11.01 20.54
C GLY A 43 -2.58 10.48 20.29
N ILE A 44 -2.33 9.17 20.44
CA ILE A 44 -1.03 8.55 20.18
C ILE A 44 -0.56 8.80 18.73
N TRP A 45 -1.50 8.89 17.77
CA TRP A 45 -1.20 9.14 16.38
C TRP A 45 -0.64 10.52 16.08
N GLN A 46 -0.77 11.47 17.04
CA GLN A 46 -0.14 12.80 16.93
C GLN A 46 1.38 12.73 17.10
N SER A 47 1.90 11.67 17.72
CA SER A 47 3.35 11.45 17.86
C SER A 47 4.02 10.99 16.54
N ALA A 48 3.24 10.57 15.54
CA ALA A 48 3.73 10.18 14.24
C ALA A 48 3.50 11.29 13.20
N VAL A 49 4.55 11.63 12.46
CA VAL A 49 4.45 12.59 11.37
C VAL A 49 3.63 12.00 10.23
N ALA A 50 2.66 12.77 9.74
CA ALA A 50 1.92 12.38 8.55
C ALA A 50 2.74 12.67 7.30
N VAL A 51 2.86 11.68 6.42
CA VAL A 51 3.45 11.83 5.09
C VAL A 51 2.35 11.68 4.06
N SER A 52 2.17 12.69 3.20
CA SER A 52 1.21 12.68 2.11
C SER A 52 1.81 11.98 0.89
N LEU A 53 1.26 10.84 0.52
CA LEU A 53 1.70 10.07 -0.63
C LEU A 53 0.76 10.29 -1.83
N PRO A 54 1.29 10.68 -3.00
CA PRO A 54 0.50 10.72 -4.23
C PRO A 54 0.19 9.31 -4.70
N LEU A 55 -1.03 9.09 -5.16
CA LEU A 55 -1.48 7.85 -5.77
C LEU A 55 -1.85 8.07 -7.23
N LYS A 56 -1.72 7.04 -8.04
CA LYS A 56 -2.18 7.01 -9.43
C LYS A 56 -3.00 5.76 -9.71
N GLY A 57 -3.92 5.87 -10.63
CA GLY A 57 -4.68 4.73 -11.11
C GLY A 57 -3.81 3.72 -11.85
N THR A 58 -4.11 2.45 -11.67
CA THR A 58 -3.48 1.39 -12.46
C THR A 58 -3.77 1.58 -13.95
N PRO A 59 -2.76 1.47 -14.83
CA PRO A 59 -3.00 1.57 -16.27
C PRO A 59 -4.02 0.53 -16.76
N SER A 60 -4.97 0.94 -17.60
CA SER A 60 -5.96 0.02 -18.17
C SER A 60 -5.31 -1.11 -18.97
N ALA A 61 -4.22 -0.83 -19.68
CA ALA A 61 -3.43 -1.81 -20.41
C ALA A 61 -2.86 -2.95 -19.55
N MET A 62 -2.67 -2.73 -18.26
CA MET A 62 -2.17 -3.73 -17.30
C MET A 62 -3.28 -4.64 -16.75
N GLN A 63 -4.54 -4.38 -17.07
CA GLN A 63 -5.63 -5.21 -16.58
C GLN A 63 -5.62 -6.60 -17.27
N PRO A 64 -5.91 -7.67 -16.51
CA PRO A 64 -5.63 -9.05 -16.98
C PRO A 64 -6.49 -9.51 -18.15
N THR A 65 -7.71 -8.99 -18.29
CA THR A 65 -8.64 -9.43 -19.34
C THR A 65 -8.96 -8.33 -20.34
N ALA A 66 -9.20 -8.70 -21.59
CA ALA A 66 -9.62 -7.77 -22.63
C ALA A 66 -10.97 -7.10 -22.29
N ALA A 67 -11.88 -7.84 -21.66
CA ALA A 67 -13.18 -7.30 -21.22
C ALA A 67 -13.00 -6.13 -20.25
N ILE A 68 -12.14 -6.27 -19.24
CA ILE A 68 -11.85 -5.19 -18.30
C ILE A 68 -11.17 -4.02 -19.03
N ARG A 69 -10.15 -4.29 -19.87
CA ARG A 69 -9.44 -3.24 -20.62
C ARG A 69 -10.40 -2.43 -21.48
N ASN A 70 -11.28 -3.08 -22.23
CA ASN A 70 -12.26 -2.41 -23.10
C ASN A 70 -13.29 -1.60 -22.29
N THR A 71 -13.76 -2.14 -21.16
CA THR A 71 -14.71 -1.44 -20.27
C THR A 71 -14.12 -0.16 -19.68
N TRP A 72 -12.81 -0.15 -19.41
CA TRP A 72 -12.12 0.95 -18.75
C TRP A 72 -11.22 1.75 -19.69
N GLU A 73 -11.28 1.54 -21.00
CA GLU A 73 -10.43 2.23 -21.98
C GLU A 73 -10.54 3.76 -21.89
N ASN A 74 -11.76 4.26 -21.71
CA ASN A 74 -12.06 5.69 -21.65
C ASN A 74 -12.55 6.15 -20.25
N LYS A 75 -12.36 5.32 -19.22
CA LYS A 75 -12.71 5.65 -17.84
C LYS A 75 -11.43 5.82 -17.03
N PRO A 76 -11.31 6.89 -16.24
CA PRO A 76 -10.16 7.03 -15.36
C PRO A 76 -10.21 5.93 -14.28
N ILE A 77 -9.09 5.28 -14.04
CA ILE A 77 -8.88 4.39 -12.89
C ILE A 77 -8.14 5.19 -11.85
N GLY A 78 -8.42 4.97 -10.57
CA GLY A 78 -7.74 5.66 -9.49
C GLY A 78 -8.45 6.93 -9.04
N ALA A 79 -9.61 6.78 -8.42
CA ALA A 79 -10.39 7.90 -7.89
C ALA A 79 -9.66 8.61 -6.74
N THR A 80 -8.96 7.87 -5.88
CA THR A 80 -8.16 8.43 -4.80
C THR A 80 -6.77 8.82 -5.29
N THR A 81 -6.45 10.11 -5.25
CA THR A 81 -5.18 10.65 -5.79
C THR A 81 -4.11 10.87 -4.72
N LYS A 82 -4.47 10.81 -3.44
CA LYS A 82 -3.58 11.08 -2.31
C LYS A 82 -4.04 10.35 -1.06
N VAL A 83 -3.08 9.88 -0.27
CA VAL A 83 -3.30 9.32 1.07
C VAL A 83 -2.30 9.89 2.05
N ASP A 84 -2.76 10.24 3.25
CA ASP A 84 -1.88 10.60 4.36
C ASP A 84 -1.57 9.33 5.17
N VAL A 85 -0.29 9.09 5.41
CA VAL A 85 0.21 7.88 6.08
C VAL A 85 0.95 8.28 7.36
N ARG A 86 0.63 7.63 8.47
CA ARG A 86 1.41 7.62 9.70
C ARG A 86 1.76 6.19 10.06
N ALA A 87 2.86 5.99 10.76
CA ALA A 87 3.23 4.68 11.27
C ALA A 87 3.73 4.76 12.71
N LEU A 88 3.38 3.76 13.50
CA LEU A 88 3.83 3.57 14.89
C LEU A 88 4.14 2.10 15.13
N HIS A 89 5.03 1.84 16.09
CA HIS A 89 5.19 0.51 16.65
C HIS A 89 5.41 0.59 18.18
N ASN A 90 5.03 -0.47 18.90
CA ASN A 90 5.24 -0.56 20.35
C ASN A 90 6.31 -1.60 20.74
N GLY A 91 7.11 -2.05 19.76
CA GLY A 91 8.11 -3.10 19.92
C GLY A 91 7.58 -4.50 19.53
N GLU A 92 6.28 -4.71 19.55
CA GLU A 92 5.63 -5.99 19.20
C GLU A 92 4.78 -5.88 17.92
N THR A 93 4.04 -4.79 17.78
CA THR A 93 3.11 -4.52 16.68
C THR A 93 3.55 -3.29 15.90
N LEU A 94 3.51 -3.39 14.57
CA LEU A 94 3.60 -2.27 13.64
C LEU A 94 2.20 -1.95 13.14
N ALA A 95 1.85 -0.66 13.19
CA ALA A 95 0.57 -0.15 12.73
C ALA A 95 0.76 1.03 11.78
N PHE A 96 -0.03 1.03 10.72
CA PHE A 96 -0.17 2.14 9.78
C PHE A 96 -1.54 2.78 9.95
N HIS A 97 -1.57 4.09 10.11
CA HIS A 97 -2.78 4.89 10.03
C HIS A 97 -2.83 5.55 8.66
N LEU A 98 -3.86 5.22 7.89
CA LEU A 98 -4.11 5.77 6.57
C LEU A 98 -5.32 6.69 6.62
N SER A 99 -5.27 7.78 5.87
CA SER A 99 -6.38 8.72 5.79
C SER A 99 -6.48 9.34 4.41
N TRP A 100 -7.67 9.30 3.80
CA TRP A 100 -7.93 9.87 2.48
C TRP A 100 -9.36 10.42 2.39
N ALA A 101 -9.55 11.40 1.49
CA ALA A 101 -10.87 11.91 1.17
C ALA A 101 -11.64 10.90 0.33
N ASP A 102 -12.87 10.65 0.72
CA ASP A 102 -13.83 9.78 0.05
C ASP A 102 -15.24 10.28 0.33
N ALA A 103 -15.90 10.78 -0.70
CA ALA A 103 -17.25 11.36 -0.56
C ALA A 103 -18.31 10.31 -0.28
N ASN A 104 -18.04 9.04 -0.56
CA ASN A 104 -18.96 7.93 -0.45
C ASN A 104 -18.53 6.99 0.67
N HIS A 105 -19.51 6.43 1.38
CA HIS A 105 -19.28 5.42 2.41
C HIS A 105 -19.72 4.06 1.87
N ASN A 106 -18.86 3.42 1.10
CA ASN A 106 -19.17 2.16 0.45
C ASN A 106 -18.75 0.99 1.33
N ILE A 107 -19.71 0.38 2.01
CA ILE A 107 -19.52 -0.74 2.96
C ILE A 107 -20.19 -2.04 2.53
N ASP A 108 -20.92 -2.01 1.43
CA ASP A 108 -21.67 -3.18 0.96
C ASP A 108 -20.98 -3.84 -0.22
N HIS A 109 -21.13 -5.15 -0.31
CA HIS A 109 -20.72 -5.95 -1.45
C HIS A 109 -21.97 -6.59 -2.06
N GLY A 110 -22.39 -6.09 -3.22
CA GLY A 110 -23.57 -6.58 -3.96
C GLY A 110 -23.21 -7.45 -5.15
N ASP A 111 -24.17 -7.66 -6.01
CA ASP A 111 -24.18 -8.54 -7.17
C ASP A 111 -23.32 -8.06 -8.36
N ASN A 112 -22.02 -7.87 -8.17
CA ASN A 112 -21.06 -7.35 -9.16
C ASN A 112 -21.27 -5.88 -9.59
N THR A 113 -22.14 -5.14 -8.94
CA THR A 113 -22.37 -3.72 -9.22
C THR A 113 -22.01 -2.82 -8.03
N VAL A 114 -21.97 -3.38 -6.82
CA VAL A 114 -21.67 -2.68 -5.57
C VAL A 114 -20.40 -3.28 -4.97
N TRP A 115 -19.44 -2.43 -4.68
CA TRP A 115 -18.14 -2.82 -4.14
C TRP A 115 -17.85 -2.00 -2.90
N PRO A 116 -17.28 -2.62 -1.85
CA PRO A 116 -16.84 -1.90 -0.66
C PRO A 116 -15.54 -1.15 -0.93
N ASP A 117 -15.33 -0.08 -0.18
CA ASP A 117 -14.05 0.59 -0.09
C ASP A 117 -13.00 -0.36 0.51
N ALA A 118 -11.76 -0.20 0.08
CA ALA A 118 -10.67 -1.03 0.57
C ALA A 118 -9.33 -0.30 0.53
N ALA A 119 -8.39 -0.76 1.35
CA ALA A 119 -7.01 -0.29 1.33
C ALA A 119 -6.03 -1.41 1.67
N ALA A 120 -4.80 -1.28 1.19
CA ALA A 120 -3.74 -2.22 1.50
C ALA A 120 -2.40 -1.53 1.70
N VAL A 121 -1.61 -2.09 2.61
CA VAL A 121 -0.19 -1.80 2.79
C VAL A 121 0.59 -2.99 2.26
N ALA A 122 1.30 -2.80 1.16
CA ALA A 122 2.17 -3.80 0.55
C ALA A 122 3.59 -3.73 1.11
N LEU A 123 4.22 -4.89 1.28
CA LEU A 123 5.60 -5.04 1.74
C LEU A 123 6.32 -6.07 0.85
N PRO A 124 7.59 -5.86 0.49
CA PRO A 124 8.30 -6.83 -0.33
C PRO A 124 8.65 -8.09 0.49
N LEU A 125 8.32 -9.26 -0.02
CA LEU A 125 8.84 -10.54 0.50
C LEU A 125 10.20 -10.89 -0.11
N HIS A 126 10.52 -10.26 -1.22
CA HIS A 126 11.79 -10.38 -1.93
C HIS A 126 12.32 -9.00 -2.28
N GLU A 127 13.63 -8.77 -2.16
CA GLU A 127 14.23 -7.47 -2.40
C GLU A 127 13.91 -6.92 -3.81
N GLY A 128 13.92 -7.79 -4.82
CA GLY A 128 13.59 -7.45 -6.20
C GLY A 128 12.10 -7.40 -6.53
N ALA A 129 11.18 -7.52 -5.55
CA ALA A 129 9.75 -7.52 -5.83
C ALA A 129 9.30 -6.20 -6.50
N PRO A 130 8.74 -6.23 -7.72
CA PRO A 130 8.24 -5.04 -8.37
C PRO A 130 6.86 -4.66 -7.80
N LEU A 131 6.70 -3.41 -7.33
CA LEU A 131 5.42 -2.94 -6.78
C LEU A 131 4.37 -2.78 -7.89
N MET A 132 4.76 -2.22 -9.03
CA MET A 132 3.89 -1.91 -10.16
C MET A 132 3.06 -3.13 -10.63
N THR A 133 3.68 -4.29 -10.68
CA THR A 133 3.06 -5.55 -11.12
C THR A 133 2.56 -6.41 -9.95
N MET A 134 2.59 -5.91 -8.73
CA MET A 134 2.25 -6.68 -7.53
C MET A 134 3.10 -7.94 -7.37
N GLY A 135 4.42 -7.77 -7.43
CA GLY A 135 5.37 -8.86 -7.45
C GLY A 135 5.56 -9.47 -8.83
N ALA A 136 6.37 -10.51 -8.88
CA ALA A 136 6.66 -11.33 -10.06
C ALA A 136 6.93 -12.79 -9.63
N PRO A 137 6.90 -13.77 -10.55
CA PRO A 137 7.34 -15.13 -10.25
C PRO A 137 8.75 -15.14 -9.65
N GLY A 138 8.91 -15.74 -8.47
CA GLY A 138 10.18 -15.73 -7.73
C GLY A 138 10.51 -14.45 -6.96
N ALA A 139 9.73 -13.40 -7.11
CA ALA A 139 9.86 -12.14 -6.39
C ALA A 139 8.49 -11.65 -5.86
N PRO A 140 7.90 -12.37 -4.87
CA PRO A 140 6.60 -12.05 -4.33
C PRO A 140 6.63 -10.80 -3.45
N LEU A 141 5.45 -10.21 -3.27
CA LEU A 141 5.15 -9.26 -2.21
C LEU A 141 4.02 -9.78 -1.33
N THR A 142 3.92 -9.24 -0.13
CA THR A 142 2.77 -9.44 0.76
C THR A 142 2.04 -8.13 0.96
N ALA A 143 0.74 -8.20 1.26
CA ALA A 143 -0.04 -7.02 1.61
C ALA A 143 -0.93 -7.29 2.82
N TRP A 144 -1.07 -6.28 3.67
CA TRP A 144 -2.04 -6.23 4.75
C TRP A 144 -3.24 -5.46 4.20
N TYR A 145 -4.35 -6.14 4.07
CA TYR A 145 -5.51 -5.68 3.33
C TYR A 145 -6.71 -5.50 4.25
N TRP A 146 -7.32 -4.34 4.19
CA TRP A 146 -8.58 -3.99 4.80
C TRP A 146 -9.68 -3.85 3.75
N ARG A 147 -10.90 -4.24 4.10
CA ARG A 147 -12.08 -4.05 3.28
C ARG A 147 -13.26 -3.64 4.17
N ALA A 148 -14.01 -2.63 3.75
CA ALA A 148 -15.04 -1.98 4.58
C ALA A 148 -16.21 -2.90 4.97
N ASP A 149 -16.51 -3.94 4.19
CA ASP A 149 -17.54 -4.94 4.48
C ASP A 149 -17.06 -6.07 5.42
N ALA A 150 -15.78 -6.08 5.80
CA ALA A 150 -15.19 -7.16 6.60
C ALA A 150 -15.11 -6.84 8.11
N GLY A 151 -15.60 -5.67 8.54
CA GLY A 151 -15.49 -5.22 9.93
C GLY A 151 -14.02 -5.03 10.36
N GLU A 152 -13.66 -5.58 11.52
CA GLU A 152 -12.29 -5.49 12.07
C GLU A 152 -11.33 -6.54 11.50
N ALA A 153 -11.81 -7.44 10.64
CA ALA A 153 -10.99 -8.49 10.06
C ALA A 153 -10.11 -7.95 8.94
N GLY A 154 -8.80 -8.04 9.12
CA GLY A 154 -7.83 -7.81 8.06
C GLY A 154 -7.39 -9.11 7.39
N PHE A 155 -6.79 -8.98 6.23
CA PHE A 155 -6.34 -10.13 5.44
C PHE A 155 -4.86 -9.99 5.10
N GLN A 156 -4.13 -11.09 5.27
CA GLN A 156 -2.78 -11.23 4.71
C GLN A 156 -2.90 -11.76 3.29
N VAL A 157 -2.38 -11.01 2.33
CA VAL A 157 -2.40 -11.35 0.91
C VAL A 157 -0.98 -11.54 0.42
N VAL A 158 -0.76 -12.49 -0.48
CA VAL A 158 0.50 -12.65 -1.23
C VAL A 158 0.20 -12.55 -2.71
N ALA A 159 1.09 -11.90 -3.45
CA ALA A 159 1.00 -11.74 -4.89
C ALA A 159 2.36 -11.95 -5.57
N GLN A 160 2.33 -12.55 -6.76
CA GLN A 160 3.50 -12.86 -7.60
C GLN A 160 3.26 -12.41 -9.04
N GLY A 161 2.58 -11.29 -9.22
CA GLY A 161 2.22 -10.72 -10.51
C GLY A 161 0.71 -10.45 -10.65
N PRO A 162 0.27 -9.82 -11.75
CA PRO A 162 -1.14 -9.50 -11.98
C PRO A 162 -2.03 -10.73 -11.93
N GLY A 163 -3.14 -10.66 -11.18
CA GLY A 163 -4.11 -11.75 -11.05
C GLY A 163 -3.70 -12.93 -10.17
N SER A 164 -2.53 -12.86 -9.53
CA SER A 164 -2.01 -13.95 -8.68
C SER A 164 -2.32 -13.80 -7.18
N SER A 165 -3.03 -12.74 -6.79
CA SER A 165 -3.28 -12.42 -5.37
C SER A 165 -4.05 -13.54 -4.67
N GLN A 166 -3.55 -13.98 -3.52
CA GLN A 166 -4.15 -15.01 -2.68
C GLN A 166 -4.18 -14.55 -1.23
N ILE A 167 -5.31 -14.76 -0.56
CA ILE A 167 -5.42 -14.59 0.89
C ILE A 167 -4.76 -15.80 1.54
N VAL A 168 -3.71 -15.56 2.31
CA VAL A 168 -2.94 -16.62 2.98
C VAL A 168 -3.22 -16.69 4.48
N ASP A 169 -3.73 -15.62 5.07
CA ASP A 169 -4.13 -15.56 6.47
C ASP A 169 -5.25 -14.54 6.68
N LYS A 170 -6.14 -14.81 7.66
CA LYS A 170 -7.28 -13.94 8.03
C LYS A 170 -7.25 -13.51 9.51
N GLN A 171 -6.20 -13.82 10.25
CA GLN A 171 -6.14 -13.62 11.70
C GLN A 171 -5.01 -12.69 12.15
N GLN A 172 -3.94 -12.60 11.39
CA GLN A 172 -2.72 -11.89 11.78
C GLN A 172 -2.82 -10.38 11.58
N VAL A 173 -3.54 -9.95 10.57
CA VAL A 173 -3.77 -8.54 10.27
C VAL A 173 -5.01 -8.09 11.02
N LYS A 174 -4.86 -7.04 11.83
CA LYS A 174 -5.96 -6.37 12.52
C LYS A 174 -6.24 -5.04 11.85
N THR A 175 -7.52 -4.68 11.77
CA THR A 175 -7.93 -3.42 11.16
C THR A 175 -8.97 -2.72 12.03
N SER A 176 -8.99 -1.41 11.94
CA SER A 176 -10.02 -0.55 12.51
C SER A 176 -10.25 0.60 11.54
N ALA A 177 -11.47 1.04 11.38
CA ALA A 177 -11.81 2.05 10.39
C ALA A 177 -12.96 2.93 10.87
N GLU A 178 -12.90 4.21 10.51
CA GLU A 178 -13.97 5.18 10.68
C GLU A 178 -14.10 6.00 9.40
N TRP A 179 -15.31 6.09 8.87
CA TRP A 179 -15.65 7.07 7.85
C TRP A 179 -16.42 8.21 8.49
N LYS A 180 -15.92 9.42 8.33
CA LYS A 180 -16.54 10.61 8.89
C LYS A 180 -16.26 11.82 8.01
N ASP A 181 -17.28 12.61 7.77
CA ASP A 181 -17.21 13.89 7.06
C ASP A 181 -16.52 13.79 5.69
N GLY A 182 -16.84 12.75 4.92
CA GLY A 182 -16.26 12.52 3.58
C GLY A 182 -14.80 12.07 3.61
N LYS A 183 -14.39 11.36 4.67
CA LYS A 183 -13.03 10.93 4.86
C LYS A 183 -12.95 9.57 5.54
N TRP A 184 -12.17 8.66 5.00
CA TRP A 184 -11.73 7.47 5.70
C TRP A 184 -10.52 7.74 6.59
N GLN A 185 -10.54 7.15 7.76
CA GLN A 185 -9.39 6.95 8.63
C GLN A 185 -9.36 5.48 9.02
N ILE A 186 -8.27 4.80 8.74
CA ILE A 186 -8.13 3.39 9.05
C ILE A 186 -6.80 3.09 9.71
N VAL A 187 -6.78 2.08 10.54
CA VAL A 187 -5.55 1.48 11.06
C VAL A 187 -5.44 0.06 10.53
N ILE A 188 -4.28 -0.27 9.99
CA ILE A 188 -3.91 -1.63 9.60
C ILE A 188 -2.67 -2.01 10.39
N ALA A 189 -2.75 -3.08 11.17
CA ALA A 189 -1.69 -3.47 12.08
C ALA A 189 -1.43 -4.98 12.08
N ARG A 190 -0.18 -5.35 12.36
CA ARG A 190 0.25 -6.74 12.53
C ARG A 190 1.47 -6.82 13.44
N SER A 191 1.69 -7.99 14.06
CA SER A 191 2.93 -8.27 14.78
C SER A 191 4.16 -8.00 13.90
N LEU A 192 5.17 -7.33 14.45
CA LEU A 192 6.45 -7.08 13.77
C LEU A 192 7.10 -8.41 13.34
N LYS A 193 7.23 -9.35 14.26
CA LYS A 193 7.91 -10.63 13.96
C LYS A 193 7.13 -11.51 12.99
N GLY A 194 5.78 -11.40 13.00
CA GLY A 194 4.95 -12.33 12.26
C GLY A 194 5.05 -13.75 12.81
N VAL A 195 4.67 -14.71 11.97
CA VAL A 195 4.87 -16.16 12.21
C VAL A 195 5.90 -16.69 11.23
N ASP A 196 6.51 -17.81 11.54
CA ASP A 196 7.46 -18.47 10.63
C ASP A 196 6.72 -19.01 9.39
N SER A 197 6.76 -18.25 8.32
CA SER A 197 6.09 -18.57 7.06
C SER A 197 6.76 -17.80 5.92
N PRO A 198 6.97 -18.43 4.75
CA PRO A 198 7.55 -17.75 3.58
C PRO A 198 6.65 -16.63 3.02
N ASN A 199 5.38 -16.59 3.42
CA ASN A 199 4.38 -15.63 3.00
C ASN A 199 4.29 -14.41 3.94
N ILE A 200 5.05 -14.40 5.02
CA ILE A 200 4.96 -13.39 6.08
C ILE A 200 6.33 -12.78 6.30
N ILE A 201 6.43 -11.48 6.05
CA ILE A 201 7.65 -10.74 6.35
C ILE A 201 7.80 -10.57 7.87
N GLY A 202 8.94 -10.98 8.40
CA GLY A 202 9.40 -10.60 9.74
C GLY A 202 10.06 -9.22 9.68
N LEU A 203 9.66 -8.34 10.57
CA LEU A 203 10.19 -6.99 10.75
C LEU A 203 10.71 -6.84 12.18
N GLN A 204 11.58 -5.87 12.40
CA GLN A 204 12.12 -5.58 13.73
C GLN A 204 12.37 -4.09 13.93
N ALA A 205 12.37 -3.67 15.19
CA ALA A 205 12.77 -2.32 15.55
C ALA A 205 14.21 -2.02 15.10
N GLY A 206 14.46 -0.79 14.66
CA GLY A 206 15.73 -0.36 14.10
C GLY A 206 15.95 -0.73 12.63
N GLN A 207 14.99 -1.40 11.99
CA GLN A 207 15.08 -1.82 10.59
C GLN A 207 14.57 -0.73 9.65
N ALA A 208 15.27 -0.57 8.52
CA ALA A 208 14.75 0.12 7.35
C ALA A 208 14.19 -0.88 6.34
N THR A 209 13.06 -0.55 5.74
CA THR A 209 12.40 -1.32 4.69
C THR A 209 11.64 -0.38 3.75
N ARG A 210 10.71 -0.90 2.99
CA ARG A 210 9.86 -0.13 2.07
C ARG A 210 8.45 -0.69 2.05
N PHE A 211 7.49 0.14 1.70
CA PHE A 211 6.09 -0.24 1.60
C PHE A 211 5.42 0.42 0.39
N GLY A 212 4.28 -0.09 0.00
CA GLY A 212 3.41 0.51 -1.01
C GLY A 212 1.98 0.60 -0.49
N ILE A 213 1.21 1.55 -1.02
CA ILE A 213 -0.21 1.71 -0.67
C ILE A 213 -1.06 1.43 -1.91
N ALA A 214 -2.20 0.79 -1.68
CA ALA A 214 -3.27 0.70 -2.66
C ALA A 214 -4.61 1.04 -1.99
N ILE A 215 -5.46 1.76 -2.73
CA ILE A 215 -6.81 2.15 -2.29
C ILE A 215 -7.79 1.84 -3.41
N TRP A 216 -8.93 1.28 -3.06
CA TRP A 216 -10.06 1.00 -3.94
C TRP A 216 -11.26 1.83 -3.47
N GLU A 217 -11.82 2.62 -4.35
CA GLU A 217 -13.05 3.37 -4.12
C GLU A 217 -14.22 2.60 -4.73
N GLY A 218 -15.05 2.03 -3.84
CA GLY A 218 -16.16 1.17 -4.23
C GLY A 218 -17.22 1.87 -5.07
N GLY A 219 -17.50 3.12 -4.76
CA GLY A 219 -18.43 3.95 -5.54
C GLY A 219 -17.97 4.22 -6.96
N HIS A 220 -16.67 4.19 -7.20
CA HIS A 220 -16.06 4.23 -8.53
C HIS A 220 -15.92 2.84 -9.17
N GLN A 221 -16.49 1.80 -8.57
CA GLN A 221 -16.42 0.41 -9.01
C GLN A 221 -15.00 -0.17 -9.06
N GLU A 222 -14.09 0.35 -8.26
CA GLU A 222 -12.73 -0.14 -8.17
C GLU A 222 -12.67 -1.45 -7.40
N ARG A 223 -11.93 -2.42 -7.96
CA ARG A 223 -11.74 -3.76 -7.39
C ARG A 223 -10.59 -4.48 -8.05
N GLY A 224 -9.93 -5.37 -7.34
CA GLY A 224 -8.86 -6.20 -7.89
C GLY A 224 -7.73 -5.38 -8.49
N GLY A 225 -7.56 -5.43 -9.81
CA GLY A 225 -6.57 -4.65 -10.55
C GLY A 225 -6.91 -3.17 -10.72
N LEU A 226 -8.17 -2.79 -10.57
CA LEU A 226 -8.67 -1.42 -10.73
C LEU A 226 -8.55 -0.68 -9.40
N LYS A 227 -7.56 0.16 -9.24
CA LYS A 227 -7.25 0.83 -7.96
C LYS A 227 -6.35 2.04 -8.14
N SER A 228 -6.31 2.87 -7.12
CA SER A 228 -5.23 3.83 -6.89
C SER A 228 -4.07 3.15 -6.18
N PHE A 229 -2.83 3.47 -6.51
CA PHE A 229 -1.66 2.91 -5.83
C PHE A 229 -0.45 3.83 -5.87
N SER A 230 0.48 3.64 -4.94
CA SER A 230 1.80 4.27 -5.00
C SER A 230 2.61 3.60 -6.12
N ILE A 231 3.15 4.41 -7.05
CA ILE A 231 3.87 3.88 -8.23
C ILE A 231 5.16 3.19 -7.80
N ASP A 232 5.86 3.82 -6.85
CA ASP A 232 7.15 3.36 -6.35
C ASP A 232 7.03 2.94 -4.88
N TRP A 233 7.93 2.06 -4.47
CA TRP A 233 8.12 1.74 -3.07
C TRP A 233 8.49 2.98 -2.27
N GLN A 234 7.80 3.20 -1.16
CA GLN A 234 8.06 4.28 -0.22
C GLN A 234 9.00 3.79 0.88
N PRO A 235 10.02 4.56 1.27
CA PRO A 235 10.91 4.17 2.35
C PRO A 235 10.19 4.19 3.70
N LEU A 236 10.42 3.16 4.50
CA LEU A 236 9.93 3.00 5.87
C LEU A 236 11.10 2.77 6.82
N GLU A 237 11.21 3.60 7.84
CA GLU A 237 12.12 3.40 8.96
C GLU A 237 11.33 3.00 10.19
N ILE A 238 11.63 1.83 10.76
CA ILE A 238 11.08 1.38 12.03
C ILE A 238 12.05 1.83 13.12
N ALA A 239 11.63 2.75 13.96
CA ALA A 239 12.50 3.29 15.01
C ALA A 239 13.06 2.19 15.93
N SER A 240 14.21 2.42 16.54
CA SER A 240 14.71 1.57 17.62
C SER A 240 13.81 1.68 18.87
N VAL A 241 13.82 0.66 19.72
CA VAL A 241 13.15 0.62 21.02
C VAL A 241 13.95 1.39 22.05
#